data_1b7e7b85754511d6970c01ed61002c05
#
_entry.id   1b7e7b85754511d6970c01ed61002c05
#
_cell.length_a   1.000
_cell.length_b   1.000
_cell.length_c   1.000
_cell.angle_alpha   90.00
_cell.angle_beta   90.00
_cell.angle_gamma   90.00
#
_symmetry.space_group_name_H-M   'P 1'
#
loop_
_entity.id
_entity.type
_entity.pdbx_description
1 polymer ?
#
loop_
_entity_poly.entity_id
_entity_poly.type
_entity_poly.pdbx_seq_one_letter_code
_entity_poly.pdbx_strand_id
1 'polypeptide(L)'
;STSYVVAEKMNKETYFFFKKHLFFVLASLILIIIISLQDKEKLIKLLTISFFVSVLLLALVPLIGTEVKGSKRWIDLFFIPRFQPVEFVKPLLIIYMAKIIITNKKINIYYRYIHSFFILSVIIIFLINQPDLGQTLLLASTWITMIFVSGFNMIILSAMGLGFLGLFILLIFFLPEKFGYIFLRIKTFINPSTGDTFQSDKALQAIKEGGFTGQGMGEGILKDEVPEAHTDYIIAVVSEEFGIIFVLFIVMTFIFISY
;
A
#
# COMPACT_ATOMS: atom_id res chain seq x y z
N SER A 1 8.32 -19.97 -8.83
CA SER A 1 7.29 -20.85 -9.38
C SER A 1 6.13 -20.07 -9.98
N THR A 2 5.47 -19.18 -9.24
CA THR A 2 4.33 -18.36 -9.75
C THR A 2 4.65 -17.58 -11.02
N SER A 3 5.87 -17.07 -11.16
CA SER A 3 6.29 -16.31 -12.35
C SER A 3 6.20 -17.12 -13.64
N TYR A 4 6.49 -18.43 -13.58
CA TYR A 4 6.41 -19.32 -14.71
C TYR A 4 4.95 -19.51 -15.17
N VAL A 5 4.08 -19.91 -14.24
CA VAL A 5 2.66 -20.17 -14.51
C VAL A 5 1.93 -18.95 -15.07
N VAL A 6 2.20 -17.78 -14.48
CA VAL A 6 1.60 -16.52 -14.95
C VAL A 6 2.12 -16.14 -16.33
N ALA A 7 3.41 -16.37 -16.62
CA ALA A 7 3.97 -16.13 -17.95
C ALA A 7 3.30 -17.00 -19.01
N GLU A 8 3.09 -18.28 -18.72
CA GLU A 8 2.40 -19.22 -19.59
C GLU A 8 0.94 -18.79 -19.86
N LYS A 9 0.18 -18.47 -18.81
CA LYS A 9 -1.21 -17.95 -18.93
C LYS A 9 -1.32 -16.69 -19.76
N MET A 10 -0.28 -15.84 -19.76
CA MET A 10 -0.24 -14.58 -20.51
C MET A 10 0.43 -14.71 -21.88
N ASN A 11 0.75 -15.92 -22.33
CA ASN A 11 1.49 -16.19 -23.58
C ASN A 11 2.79 -15.37 -23.69
N LYS A 12 3.55 -15.29 -22.57
CA LYS A 12 4.86 -14.62 -22.48
C LYS A 12 5.97 -15.66 -22.37
N GLU A 13 7.21 -15.21 -22.61
CA GLU A 13 8.38 -16.07 -22.37
C GLU A 13 8.39 -16.58 -20.91
N THR A 14 8.79 -17.82 -20.73
CA THR A 14 8.86 -18.52 -19.43
C THR A 14 9.50 -17.71 -18.31
N TYR A 15 10.59 -17.01 -18.61
CA TYR A 15 11.34 -16.20 -17.65
C TYR A 15 11.04 -14.70 -17.71
N PHE A 16 9.98 -14.27 -18.40
CA PHE A 16 9.65 -12.85 -18.58
C PHE A 16 9.55 -12.09 -17.26
N PHE A 17 8.73 -12.58 -16.33
CA PHE A 17 8.54 -11.94 -15.03
C PHE A 17 9.80 -12.03 -14.15
N PHE A 18 10.54 -13.12 -14.20
CA PHE A 18 11.80 -13.27 -13.49
C PHE A 18 12.85 -12.24 -13.97
N LYS A 19 13.06 -12.13 -15.28
CA LYS A 19 13.98 -11.13 -15.88
C LYS A 19 13.59 -9.71 -15.45
N LYS A 20 12.29 -9.39 -15.54
CA LYS A 20 11.75 -8.09 -15.12
C LYS A 20 11.99 -7.84 -13.63
N HIS A 21 11.71 -8.81 -12.78
CA HIS A 21 11.94 -8.70 -11.34
C HIS A 21 13.42 -8.48 -11.01
N LEU A 22 14.30 -9.29 -11.60
CA LEU A 22 15.76 -9.16 -11.43
C LEU A 22 16.26 -7.77 -11.83
N PHE A 23 15.78 -7.23 -12.95
CA PHE A 23 16.12 -5.88 -13.38
C PHE A 23 15.74 -4.83 -12.34
N PHE A 24 14.50 -4.89 -11.80
CA PHE A 24 14.07 -3.94 -10.78
C PHE A 24 14.80 -4.10 -9.45
N VAL A 25 15.16 -5.34 -9.06
CA VAL A 25 15.97 -5.58 -7.86
C VAL A 25 17.35 -4.95 -8.02
N LEU A 26 18.03 -5.15 -9.13
CA LEU A 26 19.34 -4.55 -9.38
C LEU A 26 19.27 -3.02 -9.44
N ALA A 27 18.27 -2.47 -10.13
CA ALA A 27 18.04 -1.03 -10.19
C ALA A 27 17.78 -0.43 -8.79
N SER A 28 16.97 -1.09 -7.96
CA SER A 28 16.69 -0.63 -6.59
C SER A 28 17.92 -0.73 -5.67
N LEU A 29 18.75 -1.75 -5.80
CA LEU A 29 20.01 -1.85 -5.06
C LEU A 29 20.96 -0.70 -5.41
N ILE A 30 21.11 -0.39 -6.71
CA ILE A 30 21.91 0.76 -7.15
C ILE A 30 21.34 2.06 -6.56
N LEU A 31 20.02 2.25 -6.60
CA LEU A 31 19.36 3.42 -6.04
C LEU A 31 19.60 3.55 -4.52
N ILE A 32 19.51 2.45 -3.78
CA ILE A 32 19.78 2.42 -2.33
C ILE A 32 21.22 2.86 -2.06
N ILE A 33 22.20 2.36 -2.81
CA ILE A 33 23.61 2.75 -2.66
C ILE A 33 23.77 4.24 -2.96
N ILE A 34 23.21 4.75 -4.06
CA ILE A 34 23.31 6.17 -4.42
C ILE A 34 22.71 7.04 -3.32
N ILE A 35 21.54 6.68 -2.79
CA ILE A 35 20.85 7.43 -1.73
C ILE A 35 21.68 7.38 -0.43
N SER A 36 22.26 6.24 -0.06
CA SER A 36 23.03 6.08 1.17
C SER A 36 24.32 6.91 1.21
N LEU A 37 24.86 7.25 0.04
CA LEU A 37 26.05 8.09 -0.11
C LEU A 37 25.76 9.61 -0.08
N GLN A 38 24.49 10.01 -0.04
CA GLN A 38 24.16 11.44 -0.06
C GLN A 38 24.24 12.09 1.33
N ASP A 39 24.65 13.36 1.36
CA ASP A 39 24.57 14.18 2.56
C ASP A 39 23.11 14.33 3.03
N LYS A 40 22.88 14.21 4.33
CA LYS A 40 21.54 14.27 4.94
C LYS A 40 20.75 15.51 4.53
N GLU A 41 21.38 16.67 4.48
CA GLU A 41 20.71 17.94 4.14
C GLU A 41 20.26 17.96 2.67
N LYS A 42 21.14 17.56 1.76
CA LYS A 42 20.83 17.45 0.33
C LYS A 42 19.72 16.42 0.10
N LEU A 43 19.81 15.28 0.80
CA LEU A 43 18.82 14.22 0.70
C LEU A 43 17.43 14.71 1.15
N ILE A 44 17.31 15.36 2.32
CA ILE A 44 16.04 15.88 2.81
C ILE A 44 15.44 16.92 1.83
N LYS A 45 16.28 17.77 1.21
CA LYS A 45 15.83 18.72 0.20
C LYS A 45 15.30 18.02 -1.04
N LEU A 46 16.04 17.04 -1.56
CA LEU A 46 15.63 16.24 -2.72
C LEU A 46 14.32 15.50 -2.45
N LEU A 47 14.20 14.80 -1.33
CA LEU A 47 12.99 14.06 -0.95
C LEU A 47 11.79 14.99 -0.74
N THR A 48 12.01 16.23 -0.26
CA THR A 48 10.96 17.23 -0.15
C THR A 48 10.44 17.64 -1.54
N ILE A 49 11.32 17.86 -2.51
CA ILE A 49 10.93 18.19 -3.89
C ILE A 49 10.19 16.99 -4.51
N SER A 50 10.74 15.78 -4.35
CA SER A 50 10.12 14.54 -4.85
C SER A 50 8.72 14.32 -4.26
N PHE A 51 8.50 14.71 -2.99
CA PHE A 51 7.18 14.66 -2.38
C PHE A 51 6.17 15.53 -3.12
N PHE A 52 6.48 16.80 -3.38
CA PHE A 52 5.57 17.67 -4.10
C PHE A 52 5.34 17.23 -5.54
N VAL A 53 6.37 16.72 -6.21
CA VAL A 53 6.22 16.12 -7.54
C VAL A 53 5.28 14.90 -7.50
N SER A 54 5.43 14.03 -6.52
CA SER A 54 4.56 12.84 -6.40
C SER A 54 3.11 13.21 -6.04
N VAL A 55 2.88 14.24 -5.24
CA VAL A 55 1.54 14.78 -4.96
C VAL A 55 0.93 15.41 -6.22
N LEU A 56 1.73 16.13 -7.01
CA LEU A 56 1.28 16.65 -8.29
C LEU A 56 0.88 15.54 -9.26
N LEU A 57 1.70 14.49 -9.36
CA LEU A 57 1.35 13.30 -10.15
C LEU A 57 0.06 12.64 -9.65
N LEU A 58 -0.12 12.54 -8.32
CA LEU A 58 -1.36 12.01 -7.74
C LEU A 58 -2.58 12.86 -8.11
N ALA A 59 -2.44 14.19 -8.12
CA ALA A 59 -3.49 15.12 -8.53
C ALA A 59 -3.84 15.01 -10.03
N LEU A 60 -2.89 14.61 -10.87
CA LEU A 60 -3.09 14.43 -12.31
C LEU A 60 -3.73 13.08 -12.66
N VAL A 61 -3.74 12.09 -11.76
CA VAL A 61 -4.32 10.75 -12.03
C VAL A 61 -5.74 10.80 -12.57
N PRO A 62 -6.68 11.61 -12.07
CA PRO A 62 -8.04 11.68 -12.61
C PRO A 62 -8.08 12.10 -14.09
N LEU A 63 -7.10 12.90 -14.55
CA LEU A 63 -7.02 13.47 -15.89
C LEU A 63 -6.31 12.52 -16.87
N ILE A 64 -5.14 12.01 -16.51
CA ILE A 64 -4.26 11.23 -17.39
C ILE A 64 -4.17 9.74 -17.01
N GLY A 65 -4.80 9.34 -15.92
CA GLY A 65 -4.72 7.97 -15.42
C GLY A 65 -5.44 6.97 -16.31
N THR A 66 -4.85 5.77 -16.41
CA THR A 66 -5.46 4.62 -17.08
C THR A 66 -6.43 3.91 -16.14
N GLU A 67 -7.59 3.52 -16.68
CA GLU A 67 -8.57 2.77 -15.93
C GLU A 67 -8.19 1.29 -15.87
N VAL A 68 -8.13 0.75 -14.65
CA VAL A 68 -7.86 -0.66 -14.39
C VAL A 68 -8.88 -1.17 -13.38
N LYS A 69 -9.62 -2.21 -13.72
CA LYS A 69 -10.65 -2.81 -12.85
C LYS A 69 -11.65 -1.77 -12.30
N GLY A 70 -12.11 -0.85 -13.16
CA GLY A 70 -13.14 0.15 -12.80
C GLY A 70 -12.63 1.34 -11.98
N SER A 71 -11.31 1.53 -11.84
CA SER A 71 -10.76 2.71 -11.17
C SER A 71 -9.52 3.26 -11.86
N LYS A 72 -9.39 4.59 -11.88
CA LYS A 72 -8.23 5.29 -12.41
C LYS A 72 -7.25 5.56 -11.27
N ARG A 73 -6.19 4.75 -11.16
CA ARG A 73 -5.16 4.86 -10.12
C ARG A 73 -3.75 4.82 -10.66
N TRP A 74 -3.59 4.44 -11.91
CA TRP A 74 -2.32 4.16 -12.56
C TRP A 74 -2.01 5.20 -13.62
N ILE A 75 -0.75 5.59 -13.73
CA ILE A 75 -0.23 6.39 -14.82
C ILE A 75 0.60 5.49 -15.73
N ASP A 76 0.33 5.57 -17.03
CA ASP A 76 1.06 4.87 -18.09
C ASP A 76 1.78 5.93 -18.92
N LEU A 77 3.09 5.99 -18.77
CA LEU A 77 3.94 6.89 -19.54
C LEU A 77 4.73 6.05 -20.57
N PHE A 78 4.81 6.52 -21.79
CA PHE A 78 5.35 5.77 -22.94
C PHE A 78 6.73 5.12 -22.69
N PHE A 79 7.53 5.69 -21.78
CA PHE A 79 8.92 5.24 -21.53
C PHE A 79 9.12 4.62 -20.13
N ILE A 80 8.11 4.65 -19.28
CA ILE A 80 8.20 4.16 -17.91
C ILE A 80 7.14 3.08 -17.71
N PRO A 81 7.46 1.96 -17.06
CA PRO A 81 6.45 0.98 -16.69
C PRO A 81 5.31 1.64 -15.94
N ARG A 82 4.09 1.17 -16.17
CA ARG A 82 2.91 1.63 -15.45
C ARG A 82 3.17 1.66 -13.94
N PHE A 83 2.89 2.78 -13.30
CA PHE A 83 3.11 2.98 -11.88
C PHE A 83 1.94 3.70 -11.21
N GLN A 84 1.84 3.56 -9.91
CA GLN A 84 0.81 4.19 -9.09
C GLN A 84 1.45 5.30 -8.25
N PRO A 85 1.09 6.59 -8.45
CA PRO A 85 1.75 7.71 -7.77
C PRO A 85 1.69 7.65 -6.24
N VAL A 86 0.62 7.08 -5.67
CA VAL A 86 0.47 6.95 -4.21
C VAL A 86 1.60 6.11 -3.59
N GLU A 87 2.18 5.15 -4.33
CA GLU A 87 3.28 4.32 -3.83
C GLU A 87 4.53 5.17 -3.52
N PHE A 88 4.76 6.24 -4.28
CA PHE A 88 5.83 7.21 -4.01
C PHE A 88 5.41 8.19 -2.92
N VAL A 89 4.15 8.61 -2.90
CA VAL A 89 3.64 9.55 -1.88
C VAL A 89 3.79 8.97 -0.48
N LYS A 90 3.54 7.68 -0.26
CA LYS A 90 3.59 7.05 1.08
C LYS A 90 4.92 7.29 1.83
N PRO A 91 6.06 6.83 1.34
CA PRO A 91 7.33 7.03 2.05
C PRO A 91 7.75 8.50 2.11
N LEU A 92 7.49 9.27 1.06
CA LEU A 92 7.85 10.68 0.98
C LEU A 92 7.00 11.53 1.94
N LEU A 93 5.73 11.20 2.15
CA LEU A 93 4.86 11.84 3.14
C LEU A 93 5.40 11.67 4.56
N ILE A 94 5.84 10.46 4.93
CA ILE A 94 6.42 10.16 6.24
C ILE A 94 7.63 11.05 6.49
N ILE A 95 8.55 11.12 5.53
CA ILE A 95 9.77 11.92 5.63
C ILE A 95 9.43 13.42 5.72
N TYR A 96 8.50 13.88 4.89
CA TYR A 96 8.08 15.28 4.87
C TYR A 96 7.39 15.70 6.18
N MET A 97 6.50 14.86 6.71
CA MET A 97 5.84 15.10 8.00
C MET A 97 6.83 15.07 9.16
N ALA A 98 7.75 14.12 9.22
CA ALA A 98 8.80 14.08 10.20
C ALA A 98 9.65 15.38 10.18
N LYS A 99 9.99 15.85 8.98
CA LYS A 99 10.69 17.14 8.80
C LYS A 99 9.90 18.31 9.39
N ILE A 100 8.60 18.43 9.08
CA ILE A 100 7.76 19.50 9.60
C ILE A 100 7.70 19.47 11.14
N ILE A 101 7.47 18.29 11.70
CA ILE A 101 7.29 18.10 13.14
C ILE A 101 8.59 18.39 13.91
N ILE A 102 9.75 17.97 13.37
CA ILE A 102 11.03 18.05 14.10
C ILE A 102 11.79 19.36 13.86
N THR A 103 11.85 19.82 12.60
CA THR A 103 12.86 20.84 12.20
C THR A 103 12.47 22.25 12.60
N ASN A 104 11.20 22.60 12.61
CA ASN A 104 10.73 23.97 12.81
C ASN A 104 10.43 24.30 14.28
N LYS A 105 11.41 24.14 15.17
CA LYS A 105 11.25 24.42 16.63
C LYS A 105 10.84 25.87 16.96
N LYS A 106 11.05 26.83 16.05
CA LYS A 106 10.62 28.23 16.22
C LYS A 106 9.11 28.42 16.05
N ILE A 107 8.43 27.52 15.33
CA ILE A 107 6.98 27.55 15.10
C ILE A 107 6.30 26.75 16.19
N ASN A 108 5.20 27.25 16.73
CA ASN A 108 4.38 26.53 17.70
C ASN A 108 4.03 25.14 17.15
N ILE A 109 4.13 24.12 18.00
CA ILE A 109 3.91 22.72 17.62
C ILE A 109 2.50 22.49 17.06
N TYR A 110 1.49 23.19 17.55
CA TYR A 110 0.12 23.07 17.07
C TYR A 110 -0.02 23.49 15.59
N TYR A 111 0.67 24.56 15.16
CA TYR A 111 0.68 24.94 13.74
C TYR A 111 1.34 23.90 12.86
N ARG A 112 2.38 23.21 13.36
CA ARG A 112 3.03 22.09 12.64
C ARG A 112 2.09 20.90 12.47
N TYR A 113 1.30 20.59 13.50
CA TYR A 113 0.28 19.53 13.42
C TYR A 113 -0.86 19.90 12.45
N ILE A 114 -1.35 21.14 12.49
CA ILE A 114 -2.37 21.62 11.57
C ILE A 114 -1.87 21.57 10.12
N HIS A 115 -0.62 21.99 9.89
CA HIS A 115 -0.01 21.94 8.56
C HIS A 115 0.11 20.50 8.05
N SER A 116 0.56 19.56 8.90
CA SER A 116 0.65 18.15 8.53
C SER A 116 -0.73 17.54 8.24
N PHE A 117 -1.73 17.92 9.03
CA PHE A 117 -3.12 17.50 8.81
C PHE A 117 -3.69 18.03 7.49
N PHE A 118 -3.44 19.30 7.18
CA PHE A 118 -3.89 19.89 5.92
C PHE A 118 -3.31 19.15 4.71
N ILE A 119 -2.02 18.84 4.73
CA ILE A 119 -1.39 18.09 3.64
C ILE A 119 -1.98 16.68 3.51
N LEU A 120 -2.16 15.97 4.63
CA LEU A 120 -2.83 14.67 4.63
C LEU A 120 -4.23 14.78 4.04
N SER A 121 -5.00 15.80 4.44
CA SER A 121 -6.38 15.99 3.95
C SER A 121 -6.43 16.20 2.43
N VAL A 122 -5.50 16.96 1.87
CA VAL A 122 -5.39 17.12 0.40
C VAL A 122 -5.13 15.79 -0.30
N ILE A 123 -4.21 14.99 0.24
CA ILE A 123 -3.90 13.66 -0.33
C ILE A 123 -5.10 12.73 -0.21
N ILE A 124 -5.78 12.71 0.94
CA ILE A 124 -6.99 11.91 1.17
C ILE A 124 -8.09 12.26 0.18
N ILE A 125 -8.31 13.55 -0.12
CA ILE A 125 -9.30 13.98 -1.10
C ILE A 125 -9.01 13.37 -2.48
N PHE A 126 -7.74 13.37 -2.92
CA PHE A 126 -7.36 12.71 -4.19
C PHE A 126 -7.60 11.20 -4.15
N LEU A 127 -7.28 10.51 -3.06
CA LEU A 127 -7.45 9.07 -2.92
C LEU A 127 -8.92 8.64 -2.86
N ILE A 128 -9.77 9.42 -2.19
CA ILE A 128 -11.23 9.17 -2.17
C ILE A 128 -11.82 9.30 -3.58
N ASN A 129 -11.36 10.28 -4.37
CA ASN A 129 -11.79 10.42 -5.76
C ASN A 129 -11.30 9.27 -6.68
N GLN A 130 -10.25 8.54 -6.26
CA GLN A 130 -9.73 7.35 -6.95
C GLN A 130 -10.31 6.03 -6.42
N PRO A 131 -11.41 6.02 -5.68
CA PRO A 131 -11.98 5.05 -4.73
C PRO A 131 -10.92 4.11 -4.10
N ASP A 132 -9.85 4.70 -3.52
CA ASP A 132 -8.75 3.95 -2.90
C ASP A 132 -8.75 4.06 -1.37
N LEU A 133 -9.70 3.36 -0.75
CA LEU A 133 -9.84 3.37 0.71
C LEU A 133 -8.67 2.72 1.44
N GLY A 134 -8.11 1.66 0.89
CA GLY A 134 -7.00 0.95 1.52
C GLY A 134 -5.82 1.89 1.75
N GLN A 135 -5.43 2.64 0.72
CA GLN A 135 -4.36 3.62 0.82
C GLN A 135 -4.75 4.82 1.70
N THR A 136 -6.01 5.24 1.63
CA THR A 136 -6.52 6.30 2.51
C THR A 136 -6.39 5.94 3.98
N LEU A 137 -6.84 4.75 4.38
CA LEU A 137 -6.74 4.26 5.76
C LEU A 137 -5.28 4.06 6.19
N LEU A 138 -4.44 3.54 5.30
CA LEU A 138 -3.00 3.36 5.57
C LEU A 138 -2.32 4.69 5.86
N LEU A 139 -2.53 5.71 5.03
CA LEU A 139 -1.92 7.02 5.23
C LEU A 139 -2.47 7.75 6.47
N ALA A 140 -3.78 7.64 6.71
CA ALA A 140 -4.40 8.20 7.91
C ALA A 140 -3.86 7.55 9.19
N SER A 141 -3.74 6.22 9.23
CA SER A 141 -3.19 5.50 10.39
C SER A 141 -1.71 5.82 10.61
N THR A 142 -0.94 5.93 9.53
CA THR A 142 0.47 6.35 9.59
C THR A 142 0.60 7.75 10.19
N TRP A 143 -0.22 8.70 9.75
CA TRP A 143 -0.24 10.06 10.29
C TRP A 143 -0.60 10.06 11.78
N ILE A 144 -1.65 9.34 12.17
CA ILE A 144 -2.05 9.21 13.59
C ILE A 144 -0.88 8.67 14.43
N THR A 145 -0.19 7.64 13.96
CA THR A 145 0.96 7.05 14.64
C THR A 145 2.10 8.08 14.79
N MET A 146 2.40 8.84 13.74
CA MET A 146 3.45 9.88 13.79
C MET A 146 3.10 10.99 14.78
N ILE A 147 1.86 11.46 14.81
CA ILE A 147 1.39 12.48 15.75
C ILE A 147 1.42 11.95 17.19
N PHE A 148 1.01 10.69 17.39
CA PHE A 148 1.12 10.01 18.68
C PHE A 148 2.57 9.97 19.19
N VAL A 149 3.49 9.46 18.37
CA VAL A 149 4.93 9.36 18.73
C VAL A 149 5.56 10.74 18.96
N SER A 150 5.05 11.80 18.32
CA SER A 150 5.55 13.17 18.53
C SER A 150 5.14 13.79 19.86
N GLY A 151 4.35 13.10 20.70
CA GLY A 151 3.92 13.56 22.02
C GLY A 151 2.65 14.42 22.00
N PHE A 152 1.80 14.27 20.98
CA PHE A 152 0.50 14.98 20.97
C PHE A 152 -0.42 14.50 22.07
N ASN A 153 -1.28 15.38 22.58
CA ASN A 153 -2.21 15.05 23.66
C ASN A 153 -3.16 13.90 23.24
N MET A 154 -3.11 12.80 23.99
CA MET A 154 -3.88 11.58 23.71
C MET A 154 -5.39 11.79 23.74
N ILE A 155 -5.90 12.65 24.66
CA ILE A 155 -7.34 12.91 24.78
C ILE A 155 -7.84 13.58 23.50
N ILE A 156 -7.09 14.59 23.00
CA ILE A 156 -7.43 15.31 21.78
C ILE A 156 -7.34 14.35 20.57
N LEU A 157 -6.27 13.55 20.49
CA LEU A 157 -6.09 12.59 19.39
C LEU A 157 -7.22 11.56 19.35
N SER A 158 -7.63 11.03 20.51
CA SER A 158 -8.76 10.09 20.61
C SER A 158 -10.09 10.75 20.23
N ALA A 159 -10.33 11.98 20.69
CA ALA A 159 -11.52 12.73 20.32
C ALA A 159 -11.59 13.01 18.81
N MET A 160 -10.45 13.36 18.18
CA MET A 160 -10.36 13.51 16.73
C MET A 160 -10.62 12.18 16.02
N GLY A 161 -10.04 11.08 16.48
CA GLY A 161 -10.25 9.75 15.93
C GLY A 161 -11.72 9.33 15.96
N LEU A 162 -12.39 9.53 17.10
CA LEU A 162 -13.83 9.28 17.25
C LEU A 162 -14.66 10.19 16.34
N GLY A 163 -14.29 11.46 16.22
CA GLY A 163 -14.94 12.41 15.31
C GLY A 163 -14.83 11.99 13.84
N PHE A 164 -13.63 11.56 13.41
CA PHE A 164 -13.44 11.03 12.06
C PHE A 164 -14.22 9.74 11.82
N LEU A 165 -14.24 8.83 12.78
CA LEU A 165 -15.02 7.60 12.70
C LEU A 165 -16.51 7.92 12.54
N GLY A 166 -17.04 8.82 13.37
CA GLY A 166 -18.42 9.28 13.28
C GLY A 166 -18.74 9.92 11.92
N LEU A 167 -17.87 10.83 11.46
CA LEU A 167 -18.01 11.44 10.13
C LEU A 167 -17.98 10.40 9.02
N PHE A 168 -17.09 9.43 9.09
CA PHE A 168 -16.98 8.36 8.11
C PHE A 168 -18.24 7.49 8.06
N ILE A 169 -18.80 7.15 9.21
CA ILE A 169 -20.07 6.44 9.31
C ILE A 169 -21.19 7.26 8.68
N LEU A 170 -21.27 8.56 8.97
CA LEU A 170 -22.25 9.46 8.37
C LEU A 170 -22.11 9.52 6.84
N LEU A 171 -20.88 9.61 6.31
CA LEU A 171 -20.64 9.63 4.87
C LEU A 171 -21.13 8.35 4.18
N ILE A 172 -20.98 7.18 4.80
CA ILE A 172 -21.51 5.91 4.27
C ILE A 172 -23.05 5.97 4.17
N PHE A 173 -23.72 6.53 5.17
CA PHE A 173 -25.18 6.61 5.17
C PHE A 173 -25.72 7.69 4.23
N PHE A 174 -25.10 8.87 4.17
CA PHE A 174 -25.61 9.99 3.39
C PHE A 174 -25.16 9.99 1.93
N LEU A 175 -24.05 9.28 1.60
CA LEU A 175 -23.50 9.20 0.24
C LEU A 175 -23.31 7.72 -0.20
N PRO A 176 -24.39 6.92 -0.23
CA PRO A 176 -24.29 5.49 -0.52
C PRO A 176 -23.75 5.21 -1.93
N GLU A 177 -23.99 6.10 -2.90
CA GLU A 177 -23.46 5.96 -4.27
C GLU A 177 -21.93 5.93 -4.32
N LYS A 178 -21.26 6.72 -3.43
CA LYS A 178 -19.80 6.79 -3.36
C LYS A 178 -19.19 5.80 -2.38
N PHE A 179 -19.85 5.54 -1.26
CA PHE A 179 -19.29 4.79 -0.13
C PHE A 179 -20.01 3.46 0.15
N GLY A 180 -21.10 3.15 -0.55
CA GLY A 180 -21.87 1.92 -0.34
C GLY A 180 -21.06 0.63 -0.58
N TYR A 181 -20.05 0.69 -1.45
CA TYR A 181 -19.14 -0.45 -1.66
C TYR A 181 -18.35 -0.82 -0.40
N ILE A 182 -18.12 0.14 0.52
CA ILE A 182 -17.48 -0.12 1.81
C ILE A 182 -18.39 -0.95 2.70
N PHE A 183 -19.66 -0.53 2.77
CA PHE A 183 -20.67 -1.28 3.53
C PHE A 183 -20.81 -2.70 2.99
N LEU A 184 -20.81 -2.87 1.68
CA LEU A 184 -20.87 -4.19 1.05
C LEU A 184 -19.63 -5.03 1.43
N ARG A 185 -18.41 -4.48 1.39
CA ARG A 185 -17.19 -5.17 1.81
C ARG A 185 -17.22 -5.59 3.26
N ILE A 186 -17.66 -4.71 4.18
CA ILE A 186 -17.80 -5.03 5.60
C ILE A 186 -18.83 -6.15 5.78
N LYS A 187 -19.98 -6.04 5.11
CA LYS A 187 -21.04 -7.06 5.15
C LYS A 187 -20.54 -8.42 4.65
N THR A 188 -19.83 -8.44 3.52
CA THR A 188 -19.24 -9.67 2.95
C THR A 188 -18.17 -10.25 3.87
N PHE A 189 -17.38 -9.42 4.54
CA PHE A 189 -16.39 -9.87 5.51
C PHE A 189 -17.03 -10.53 6.75
N ILE A 190 -18.11 -9.95 7.26
CA ILE A 190 -18.84 -10.50 8.41
C ILE A 190 -19.67 -11.72 8.00
N ASN A 191 -20.28 -11.67 6.85
CA ASN A 191 -21.11 -12.76 6.31
C ASN A 191 -20.68 -13.10 4.87
N PRO A 192 -19.75 -14.03 4.69
CA PRO A 192 -19.19 -14.40 3.39
C PRO A 192 -20.21 -14.84 2.35
N SER A 193 -21.36 -15.35 2.79
CA SER A 193 -22.45 -15.78 1.88
C SER A 193 -23.12 -14.63 1.11
N THR A 194 -22.84 -13.37 1.46
CA THR A 194 -23.53 -12.19 0.88
C THR A 194 -22.75 -11.50 -0.24
N GLY A 195 -21.57 -11.96 -0.59
CA GLY A 195 -20.71 -11.32 -1.59
C GLY A 195 -19.71 -12.27 -2.24
N ASP A 196 -18.90 -11.73 -3.14
CA ASP A 196 -17.86 -12.49 -3.83
C ASP A 196 -16.62 -12.62 -2.92
N THR A 197 -16.43 -13.83 -2.39
CA THR A 197 -15.29 -14.21 -1.55
C THR A 197 -14.31 -15.13 -2.27
N PHE A 198 -14.53 -15.39 -3.56
CA PHE A 198 -13.76 -16.39 -4.34
C PHE A 198 -12.25 -16.24 -4.18
N GLN A 199 -11.73 -15.01 -4.26
CA GLN A 199 -10.29 -14.75 -4.16
C GLN A 199 -9.75 -15.09 -2.76
N SER A 200 -10.43 -14.65 -1.71
CA SER A 200 -10.03 -14.91 -0.32
C SER A 200 -10.19 -16.37 0.06
N ASP A 201 -11.24 -17.03 -0.41
CA ASP A 201 -11.47 -18.45 -0.15
C ASP A 201 -10.41 -19.32 -0.80
N LYS A 202 -10.04 -19.03 -2.06
CA LYS A 202 -8.95 -19.73 -2.76
C LYS A 202 -7.59 -19.48 -2.08
N ALA A 203 -7.31 -18.27 -1.63
CA ALA A 203 -6.09 -17.95 -0.89
C ALA A 203 -6.04 -18.70 0.45
N LEU A 204 -7.14 -18.73 1.20
CA LEU A 204 -7.23 -19.48 2.47
C LEU A 204 -7.10 -20.98 2.25
N GLN A 205 -7.66 -21.51 1.17
CA GLN A 205 -7.52 -22.90 0.80
C GLN A 205 -6.06 -23.25 0.49
N ALA A 206 -5.36 -22.43 -0.31
CA ALA A 206 -3.93 -22.59 -0.60
C ALA A 206 -3.07 -22.60 0.68
N ILE A 207 -3.36 -21.70 1.63
CA ILE A 207 -2.67 -21.67 2.93
C ILE A 207 -2.91 -22.95 3.73
N LYS A 208 -4.14 -23.47 3.73
CA LYS A 208 -4.47 -24.71 4.44
C LYS A 208 -3.80 -25.93 3.84
N GLU A 209 -3.80 -26.06 2.51
CA GLU A 209 -3.17 -27.16 1.78
C GLU A 209 -1.65 -27.19 1.97
N GLY A 210 -1.01 -26.03 2.14
CA GLY A 210 0.43 -25.93 2.42
C GLY A 210 0.83 -26.53 3.76
N GLY A 211 -0.04 -26.51 4.78
CA GLY A 211 0.27 -27.05 6.10
C GLY A 211 1.52 -26.44 6.73
N PHE A 212 2.30 -27.27 7.45
CA PHE A 212 3.51 -26.78 8.16
C PHE A 212 4.72 -26.63 7.23
N THR A 213 4.96 -27.58 6.33
CA THR A 213 6.20 -27.68 5.54
C THR A 213 6.01 -27.37 4.06
N GLY A 214 4.78 -27.16 3.61
CA GLY A 214 4.45 -26.97 2.21
C GLY A 214 4.36 -28.27 1.41
N GLN A 215 3.83 -28.14 0.20
CA GLN A 215 3.70 -29.26 -0.76
C GLN A 215 4.99 -29.47 -1.56
N GLY A 216 5.89 -28.49 -1.60
CA GLY A 216 7.10 -28.47 -2.39
C GLY A 216 7.11 -27.38 -3.43
N MET A 217 8.31 -26.92 -3.80
CA MET A 217 8.50 -25.86 -4.79
C MET A 217 7.97 -26.29 -6.16
N GLY A 218 6.94 -25.59 -6.64
CA GLY A 218 6.31 -25.89 -7.93
C GLY A 218 5.20 -26.94 -7.87
N GLU A 219 5.02 -27.67 -6.75
CA GLU A 219 4.04 -28.74 -6.60
C GLU A 219 2.66 -28.26 -6.15
N GLY A 220 2.54 -26.98 -5.73
CA GLY A 220 1.24 -26.40 -5.36
C GLY A 220 0.24 -26.45 -6.51
N ILE A 221 -0.98 -26.89 -6.23
CA ILE A 221 -2.06 -27.05 -7.23
C ILE A 221 -2.91 -25.78 -7.30
N LEU A 222 -3.18 -25.17 -6.14
CA LEU A 222 -4.09 -24.02 -6.04
C LEU A 222 -3.47 -22.70 -6.50
N LYS A 223 -2.15 -22.59 -6.60
CA LYS A 223 -1.47 -21.40 -7.16
C LYS A 223 -2.01 -20.97 -8.53
N ASP A 224 -2.54 -21.93 -9.30
CA ASP A 224 -3.11 -21.69 -10.62
C ASP A 224 -4.55 -21.18 -10.55
N GLU A 225 -5.24 -21.46 -9.46
CA GLU A 225 -6.62 -21.04 -9.22
C GLU A 225 -6.72 -19.75 -8.41
N VAL A 226 -5.67 -19.38 -7.65
CA VAL A 226 -5.66 -18.13 -6.86
C VAL A 226 -5.52 -16.94 -7.80
N PRO A 227 -6.52 -16.04 -7.87
CA PRO A 227 -6.39 -14.82 -8.65
C PRO A 227 -5.28 -13.93 -8.07
N GLU A 228 -4.55 -13.22 -8.93
CA GLU A 228 -3.45 -12.33 -8.52
C GLU A 228 -2.38 -13.03 -7.63
N ALA A 229 -2.16 -14.32 -7.86
CA ALA A 229 -1.19 -15.14 -7.12
C ALA A 229 0.26 -14.59 -7.16
N HIS A 230 0.57 -13.77 -8.18
CA HIS A 230 1.89 -13.17 -8.38
C HIS A 230 2.02 -11.76 -7.77
N THR A 231 0.96 -11.21 -7.19
CA THR A 231 0.90 -9.87 -6.60
C THR A 231 0.28 -9.92 -5.20
N ASP A 232 -1.03 -9.75 -5.11
CA ASP A 232 -1.74 -9.52 -3.84
C ASP A 232 -1.76 -10.76 -2.93
N TYR A 233 -1.83 -11.96 -3.53
CA TYR A 233 -1.93 -13.22 -2.81
C TYR A 233 -0.65 -14.09 -2.88
N ILE A 234 0.51 -13.46 -3.12
CA ILE A 234 1.79 -14.19 -3.19
C ILE A 234 2.10 -14.99 -1.92
N ILE A 235 1.71 -14.49 -0.75
CA ILE A 235 1.91 -15.18 0.53
C ILE A 235 1.10 -16.48 0.61
N ALA A 236 -0.09 -16.55 0.01
CA ALA A 236 -0.87 -17.76 -0.04
C ALA A 236 -0.14 -18.84 -0.85
N VAL A 237 0.46 -18.47 -1.97
CA VAL A 237 1.27 -19.40 -2.79
C VAL A 237 2.55 -19.82 -2.08
N VAL A 238 3.23 -18.87 -1.41
CA VAL A 238 4.41 -19.19 -0.59
C VAL A 238 4.04 -20.17 0.52
N SER A 239 2.87 -19.99 1.15
CA SER A 239 2.39 -20.93 2.17
C SER A 239 2.07 -22.30 1.59
N GLU A 240 1.47 -22.37 0.41
CA GLU A 240 1.18 -23.65 -0.26
C GLU A 240 2.45 -24.43 -0.59
N GLU A 241 3.48 -23.75 -1.13
CA GLU A 241 4.71 -24.40 -1.59
C GLU A 241 5.71 -24.68 -0.46
N PHE A 242 5.88 -23.76 0.49
CA PHE A 242 6.91 -23.81 1.54
C PHE A 242 6.37 -23.97 2.97
N GLY A 243 5.05 -23.94 3.14
CA GLY A 243 4.39 -24.07 4.42
C GLY A 243 4.40 -22.84 5.30
N ILE A 244 3.66 -22.91 6.40
CA ILE A 244 3.49 -21.80 7.35
C ILE A 244 4.81 -21.44 8.05
N ILE A 245 5.72 -22.39 8.24
CA ILE A 245 7.02 -22.14 8.86
C ILE A 245 7.82 -21.11 8.06
N PHE A 246 7.82 -21.20 6.74
CA PHE A 246 8.52 -20.26 5.88
C PHE A 246 7.84 -18.87 5.89
N VAL A 247 6.52 -18.84 5.93
CA VAL A 247 5.77 -17.57 6.09
C VAL A 247 6.11 -16.89 7.42
N LEU A 248 6.19 -17.65 8.52
CA LEU A 248 6.63 -17.13 9.81
C LEU A 248 8.05 -16.59 9.76
N PHE A 249 8.96 -17.26 9.05
CA PHE A 249 10.32 -16.75 8.84
C PHE A 249 10.32 -15.39 8.13
N ILE A 250 9.49 -15.21 7.10
CA ILE A 250 9.32 -13.92 6.42
C ILE A 250 8.80 -12.85 7.41
N VAL A 251 7.77 -13.15 8.18
CA VAL A 251 7.20 -12.23 9.18
C VAL A 251 8.25 -11.84 10.23
N MET A 252 9.00 -12.82 10.75
CA MET A 252 10.08 -12.57 11.71
C MET A 252 11.19 -11.69 11.13
N THR A 253 11.51 -11.86 9.83
CA THR A 253 12.48 -10.99 9.13
C THR A 253 11.99 -9.53 9.10
N PHE A 254 10.72 -9.30 8.79
CA PHE A 254 10.14 -7.94 8.83
C PHE A 254 10.12 -7.34 10.24
N ILE A 255 9.80 -8.15 11.27
CA ILE A 255 9.87 -7.72 12.67
C ILE A 255 11.31 -7.32 13.04
N PHE A 256 12.29 -8.14 12.66
CA PHE A 256 13.70 -7.86 12.92
C PHE A 256 14.19 -6.57 12.25
N ILE A 257 13.79 -6.33 10.99
CA ILE A 257 14.14 -5.09 10.28
C ILE A 257 13.48 -3.87 10.93
N SER A 258 12.29 -4.03 11.53
CA SER A 258 11.55 -2.94 12.15
C SER A 258 12.03 -2.59 13.55
N TYR A 259 12.72 -3.51 14.25
CA TYR A 259 13.30 -3.32 15.58
C TYR A 259 14.66 -2.63 15.50
#